data_7b885ff1548bf2a70e703c50b4694730
#
_entry.id   7b885ff1548bf2a70e703c50b4694730
#
_cell.length_a   1.000
_cell.length_b   1.000
_cell.length_c   1.000
_cell.angle_alpha   90.00
_cell.angle_beta   90.00
_cell.angle_gamma   90.00
#
_symmetry.space_group_name_H-M   'P 1'
#
loop_
_entity.id
_entity.type
_entity.pdbx_description
1 polymer ?
#
loop_
_entity_poly.entity_id
_entity_poly.type
_entity_poly.pdbx_seq_one_letter_code
_entity_poly.pdbx_strand_id
1 'polypeptide(L)'
;MRNFALAAGLLLSSTGFSSNIAVIDSGLDYQHSELKDLIWENSGEVFGNRIDDDENGLVDDIRGWNFANNHSILIEYADDQSYRPDISKFLDIQSRSLLGTATKGEQKWAQEILSDSEFIKSINTYLNYAHGTHVAGIMTKNLNDVKVIDIRIIPGKENAEEEELRKKVVTALADGEEINFIAEFIFKAGLKYMAYQNAKSFAAIASYLDQQNTMVANASVGMGMAQAQGIVSPILTLLNRGKAPSIDQINEYANFFLKQSVMEQKKAFANAPNTLFIFASGNDGMDNDQSPTVPASVRLDNTISVGASIGNRDSAPFSNYGALSVDVFAPGVGILSIAPMDRELAMSGTSQAAPYVA
;
A
#
# COMPACT_ATOMS: atom_id res chain seq x y z
N MET A 1 25.27 -11.74 8.24
CA MET A 1 24.45 -12.95 8.28
C MET A 1 23.69 -12.92 9.61
N ARG A 2 22.45 -12.50 9.61
CA ARG A 2 21.56 -12.57 10.78
C ARG A 2 21.05 -14.01 10.87
N ASN A 3 21.27 -14.66 12.02
CA ASN A 3 20.71 -15.96 12.29
C ASN A 3 19.21 -15.82 12.51
N PHE A 4 18.42 -16.19 11.49
CA PHE A 4 17.00 -16.44 11.68
C PHE A 4 16.85 -17.75 12.48
N ALA A 5 16.55 -17.64 13.75
CA ALA A 5 16.01 -18.77 14.50
C ALA A 5 14.57 -18.94 14.02
N LEU A 6 14.31 -19.96 13.19
CA LEU A 6 12.95 -20.43 12.96
C LEU A 6 12.37 -20.81 14.31
N ALA A 7 11.45 -20.00 14.82
CA ALA A 7 10.59 -20.40 15.91
C ALA A 7 9.64 -21.48 15.35
N ALA A 8 9.98 -22.75 15.59
CA ALA A 8 9.08 -23.86 15.33
C ALA A 8 7.85 -23.66 16.22
N GLY A 9 6.71 -23.32 15.57
CA GLY A 9 5.45 -23.14 16.25
C GLY A 9 5.06 -24.40 17.00
N LEU A 10 4.86 -24.31 18.31
CA LEU A 10 4.13 -25.29 19.08
C LEU A 10 2.71 -25.33 18.52
N LEU A 11 2.36 -26.44 17.88
CA LEU A 11 0.97 -26.83 17.63
C LEU A 11 0.29 -27.12 18.98
N LEU A 12 -0.23 -26.08 19.61
CA LEU A 12 -1.25 -26.23 20.62
C LEU A 12 -2.58 -26.44 19.90
N SER A 13 -3.13 -27.63 19.99
CA SER A 13 -4.52 -27.91 19.64
C SER A 13 -5.42 -27.05 20.51
N SER A 14 -5.73 -25.83 20.05
CA SER A 14 -6.67 -24.92 20.71
C SER A 14 -8.05 -25.10 20.10
N THR A 15 -8.99 -25.38 20.93
CA THR A 15 -10.41 -25.13 20.72
C THR A 15 -10.63 -23.74 20.10
N GLY A 16 -10.95 -23.70 18.82
CA GLY A 16 -11.80 -22.68 18.18
C GLY A 16 -11.41 -21.20 18.24
N PHE A 17 -10.13 -20.82 18.36
CA PHE A 17 -9.72 -19.42 18.18
C PHE A 17 -9.21 -19.21 16.78
N SER A 18 -10.00 -18.50 15.96
CA SER A 18 -9.57 -17.97 14.68
C SER A 18 -8.48 -16.90 14.90
N SER A 19 -7.39 -16.94 14.12
CA SER A 19 -6.34 -15.93 14.18
C SER A 19 -6.73 -14.69 13.40
N ASN A 20 -6.61 -13.51 14.00
CA ASN A 20 -6.85 -12.26 13.30
C ASN A 20 -5.63 -11.91 12.44
N ILE A 21 -5.88 -11.67 11.15
CA ILE A 21 -4.92 -11.15 10.18
C ILE A 21 -5.49 -9.86 9.58
N ALA A 22 -4.67 -9.01 8.99
CA ALA A 22 -5.14 -7.76 8.43
C ALA A 22 -4.62 -7.53 7.01
N VAL A 23 -5.44 -6.89 6.18
CA VAL A 23 -5.06 -6.37 4.87
C VAL A 23 -5.15 -4.84 4.93
N ILE A 24 -4.00 -4.18 4.80
CA ILE A 24 -3.86 -2.72 4.76
C ILE A 24 -3.76 -2.32 3.29
N ASP A 25 -4.89 -1.88 2.70
CA ASP A 25 -5.00 -1.70 1.24
C ASP A 25 -6.12 -0.71 0.85
N SER A 26 -6.79 -0.96 -0.26
CA SER A 26 -7.86 -0.14 -0.84
C SER A 26 -9.27 -0.51 -0.37
N GLY A 27 -9.40 -1.49 0.52
CA GLY A 27 -10.67 -2.08 0.96
C GLY A 27 -10.94 -3.44 0.31
N LEU A 28 -11.80 -4.24 0.95
CA LEU A 28 -12.12 -5.60 0.55
C LEU A 28 -13.58 -5.73 0.12
N ASP A 29 -13.85 -6.55 -0.89
CA ASP A 29 -15.21 -7.01 -1.17
C ASP A 29 -15.63 -8.08 -0.13
N TYR A 30 -16.15 -7.62 0.99
CA TYR A 30 -16.61 -8.48 2.08
C TYR A 30 -17.86 -9.32 1.72
N GLN A 31 -18.47 -9.13 0.53
CA GLN A 31 -19.55 -9.95 0.01
C GLN A 31 -19.07 -11.06 -0.92
N HIS A 32 -17.79 -11.03 -1.32
CA HIS A 32 -17.20 -12.03 -2.21
C HIS A 32 -17.34 -13.44 -1.63
N SER A 33 -17.76 -14.40 -2.45
CA SER A 33 -18.08 -15.77 -2.01
C SER A 33 -16.94 -16.48 -1.27
N GLU A 34 -15.69 -16.19 -1.63
CA GLU A 34 -14.50 -16.77 -0.99
C GLU A 34 -14.00 -16.01 0.25
N LEU A 35 -14.45 -14.76 0.48
CA LEU A 35 -14.00 -13.95 1.62
C LEU A 35 -15.05 -13.79 2.72
N LYS A 36 -16.33 -13.79 2.40
CA LYS A 36 -17.41 -13.40 3.32
C LYS A 36 -17.37 -14.13 4.67
N ASP A 37 -17.00 -15.42 4.67
CA ASP A 37 -16.95 -16.24 5.87
C ASP A 37 -15.62 -16.06 6.65
N LEU A 38 -14.63 -15.41 6.05
CA LEU A 38 -13.34 -15.09 6.64
C LEU A 38 -13.24 -13.64 7.14
N ILE A 39 -14.20 -12.79 6.82
CA ILE A 39 -14.19 -11.39 7.28
C ILE A 39 -14.31 -11.36 8.81
N TRP A 40 -13.46 -10.55 9.42
CA TRP A 40 -13.52 -10.25 10.84
C TRP A 40 -14.74 -9.36 11.14
N GLU A 41 -15.37 -9.60 12.26
CA GLU A 41 -16.45 -8.75 12.77
C GLU A 41 -16.14 -8.32 14.20
N ASN A 42 -16.16 -7.01 14.45
CA ASN A 42 -16.01 -6.44 15.76
C ASN A 42 -17.26 -6.75 16.62
N SER A 43 -17.13 -7.71 17.53
CA SER A 43 -18.22 -8.08 18.42
C SER A 43 -18.52 -7.04 19.51
N GLY A 44 -17.65 -6.02 19.66
CA GLY A 44 -17.86 -4.89 20.54
C GLY A 44 -18.81 -3.84 19.99
N GLU A 45 -19.07 -3.86 18.66
CA GLU A 45 -19.85 -2.88 17.95
C GLU A 45 -21.26 -3.38 17.58
N VAL A 46 -22.24 -2.46 17.56
CA VAL A 46 -23.61 -2.71 17.08
C VAL A 46 -23.81 -2.03 15.74
N PHE A 47 -23.90 -2.80 14.68
CA PHE A 47 -23.98 -2.35 13.29
C PHE A 47 -24.98 -1.19 13.07
N GLY A 48 -24.49 -0.07 12.57
CA GLY A 48 -25.28 1.04 12.04
C GLY A 48 -25.98 1.90 13.10
N ASN A 49 -25.63 1.78 14.38
CA ASN A 49 -26.22 2.59 15.44
C ASN A 49 -25.57 3.99 15.59
N ARG A 50 -24.42 4.21 14.92
CA ARG A 50 -23.61 5.45 14.95
C ARG A 50 -23.04 5.78 16.35
N ILE A 51 -22.81 4.76 17.13
CA ILE A 51 -22.19 4.85 18.46
C ILE A 51 -20.90 4.03 18.38
N ASP A 52 -19.87 4.51 19.05
CA ASP A 52 -18.64 3.77 19.35
C ASP A 52 -18.94 2.94 20.60
N ASP A 53 -19.41 1.69 20.43
CA ASP A 53 -19.93 0.86 21.52
C ASP A 53 -18.78 0.24 22.35
N ASP A 54 -17.60 0.06 21.76
CA ASP A 54 -16.42 -0.49 22.42
C ASP A 54 -15.43 0.60 22.91
N GLU A 55 -15.77 1.87 22.73
CA GLU A 55 -15.01 3.05 23.17
C GLU A 55 -13.56 3.08 22.64
N ASN A 56 -13.32 2.52 21.43
CA ASN A 56 -12.00 2.51 20.78
C ASN A 56 -11.69 3.79 19.97
N GLY A 57 -12.65 4.68 19.82
CA GLY A 57 -12.58 5.96 19.08
C GLY A 57 -13.06 5.86 17.62
N LEU A 58 -13.56 4.69 17.16
CA LEU A 58 -13.96 4.42 15.79
C LEU A 58 -15.42 3.95 15.75
N VAL A 59 -16.32 4.76 15.24
CA VAL A 59 -17.77 4.53 15.23
C VAL A 59 -18.16 3.50 14.15
N ASP A 60 -18.85 2.42 14.54
CA ASP A 60 -19.28 1.34 13.63
C ASP A 60 -18.11 0.68 12.84
N ASP A 61 -16.96 0.42 13.47
CA ASP A 61 -15.82 -0.25 12.84
C ASP A 61 -15.98 -1.79 12.74
N ILE A 62 -17.15 -2.22 12.29
CA ILE A 62 -17.65 -3.60 12.28
C ILE A 62 -16.67 -4.59 11.58
N ARG A 63 -16.00 -4.17 10.49
CA ARG A 63 -15.11 -5.04 9.70
C ARG A 63 -13.69 -4.51 9.60
N GLY A 64 -13.39 -3.43 10.31
CA GLY A 64 -12.19 -2.65 10.23
C GLY A 64 -12.50 -1.18 9.99
N TRP A 65 -11.51 -0.40 9.53
CA TRP A 65 -11.65 1.04 9.43
C TRP A 65 -11.00 1.65 8.20
N ASN A 66 -11.62 2.69 7.66
CA ASN A 66 -11.08 3.50 6.57
C ASN A 66 -10.27 4.66 7.15
N PHE A 67 -8.97 4.43 7.35
CA PHE A 67 -8.04 5.44 7.85
C PHE A 67 -7.71 6.54 6.82
N ALA A 68 -8.00 6.31 5.54
CA ALA A 68 -7.81 7.32 4.51
C ALA A 68 -8.84 8.46 4.61
N ASN A 69 -10.09 8.13 4.98
CA ASN A 69 -11.21 9.07 5.00
C ASN A 69 -11.87 9.18 6.38
N ASN A 70 -11.37 8.45 7.38
CA ASN A 70 -11.83 8.45 8.77
C ASN A 70 -13.34 8.15 8.93
N HIS A 71 -13.77 7.02 8.39
CA HIS A 71 -15.15 6.50 8.50
C HIS A 71 -15.21 4.98 8.30
N SER A 72 -16.36 4.34 8.58
CA SER A 72 -16.55 2.89 8.50
C SER A 72 -16.80 2.32 7.09
N ILE A 73 -16.88 3.16 6.04
CA ILE A 73 -17.08 2.67 4.66
C ILE A 73 -15.74 2.19 4.10
N LEU A 74 -15.60 0.88 3.92
CA LEU A 74 -14.36 0.24 3.52
C LEU A 74 -14.24 0.06 2.00
N ILE A 75 -15.34 -0.12 1.29
CA ILE A 75 -15.36 -0.32 -0.16
C ILE A 75 -16.49 0.49 -0.82
N GLU A 76 -16.22 1.01 -2.01
CA GLU A 76 -17.17 1.78 -2.83
C GLU A 76 -17.67 0.90 -3.98
N TYR A 77 -18.73 0.14 -3.79
CA TYR A 77 -19.28 -0.75 -4.83
C TYR A 77 -19.67 -0.04 -6.14
N ALA A 78 -19.90 1.27 -6.10
CA ALA A 78 -20.16 2.05 -7.31
C ALA A 78 -18.94 2.07 -8.27
N ASP A 79 -17.73 1.87 -7.77
CA ASP A 79 -16.52 1.86 -8.58
C ASP A 79 -16.43 0.61 -9.49
N ASP A 80 -17.25 -0.43 -9.25
CA ASP A 80 -17.40 -1.57 -10.16
C ASP A 80 -17.86 -1.18 -11.56
N GLN A 81 -18.58 -0.06 -11.70
CA GLN A 81 -18.97 0.48 -13.00
C GLN A 81 -17.78 0.84 -13.90
N SER A 82 -16.59 0.96 -13.33
CA SER A 82 -15.35 1.19 -14.08
C SER A 82 -14.80 -0.09 -14.73
N TYR A 83 -15.31 -1.27 -14.37
CA TYR A 83 -14.87 -2.52 -14.98
C TYR A 83 -15.18 -2.57 -16.48
N ARG A 84 -14.17 -2.97 -17.24
CA ARG A 84 -14.24 -3.26 -18.69
C ARG A 84 -13.52 -4.59 -18.96
N PRO A 85 -14.05 -5.46 -19.83
CA PRO A 85 -13.41 -6.76 -20.12
C PRO A 85 -11.99 -6.64 -20.71
N ASP A 86 -11.66 -5.52 -21.36
CA ASP A 86 -10.33 -5.23 -21.88
C ASP A 86 -9.30 -4.97 -20.77
N ILE A 87 -9.72 -4.63 -19.54
CA ILE A 87 -8.84 -4.55 -18.36
C ILE A 87 -8.23 -5.92 -18.06
N SER A 88 -9.04 -6.95 -17.93
CA SER A 88 -8.54 -8.33 -17.68
C SER A 88 -7.61 -8.80 -18.79
N LYS A 89 -7.98 -8.53 -20.06
CA LYS A 89 -7.13 -8.83 -21.21
C LYS A 89 -5.81 -8.08 -21.18
N PHE A 90 -5.82 -6.80 -20.83
CA PHE A 90 -4.61 -5.99 -20.71
C PHE A 90 -3.66 -6.53 -19.64
N LEU A 91 -4.17 -6.85 -18.45
CA LEU A 91 -3.40 -7.39 -17.33
C LEU A 91 -2.80 -8.78 -17.65
N ASP A 92 -3.57 -9.63 -18.32
CA ASP A 92 -3.07 -10.93 -18.81
C ASP A 92 -1.94 -10.75 -19.81
N ILE A 93 -2.10 -9.89 -20.81
CA ILE A 93 -1.06 -9.62 -21.81
C ILE A 93 0.19 -9.01 -21.14
N GLN A 94 0.02 -8.09 -20.19
CA GLN A 94 1.12 -7.49 -19.44
C GLN A 94 1.91 -8.58 -18.69
N SER A 95 1.23 -9.47 -17.98
CA SER A 95 1.85 -10.57 -17.26
C SER A 95 2.57 -11.55 -18.20
N ARG A 96 1.92 -11.94 -19.32
CA ARG A 96 2.53 -12.81 -20.33
C ARG A 96 3.69 -12.14 -21.09
N SER A 97 3.68 -10.81 -21.20
CA SER A 97 4.81 -10.07 -21.77
C SER A 97 6.04 -10.16 -20.87
N LEU A 98 5.87 -10.04 -19.56
CA LEU A 98 6.94 -10.27 -18.57
C LEU A 98 7.48 -11.71 -18.62
N LEU A 99 6.60 -12.68 -18.81
CA LEU A 99 6.95 -14.10 -18.96
C LEU A 99 7.52 -14.48 -20.33
N GLY A 100 7.56 -13.56 -21.29
CA GLY A 100 8.02 -13.80 -22.65
C GLY A 100 7.07 -14.65 -23.51
N THR A 101 5.81 -14.81 -23.11
CA THR A 101 4.81 -15.66 -23.77
C THR A 101 3.74 -14.89 -24.56
N ALA A 102 3.69 -13.57 -24.44
CA ALA A 102 2.79 -12.73 -25.23
C ALA A 102 3.28 -12.60 -26.69
N THR A 103 2.37 -12.67 -27.63
CA THR A 103 2.67 -12.45 -29.06
C THR A 103 2.92 -10.97 -29.35
N LYS A 104 3.64 -10.68 -30.44
CA LYS A 104 3.86 -9.29 -30.90
C LYS A 104 2.55 -8.52 -31.16
N GLY A 105 1.52 -9.22 -31.64
CA GLY A 105 0.19 -8.62 -31.87
C GLY A 105 -0.50 -8.21 -30.57
N GLU A 106 -0.42 -9.05 -29.54
CA GLU A 106 -0.96 -8.74 -28.21
C GLU A 106 -0.21 -7.59 -27.55
N GLN A 107 1.13 -7.59 -27.60
CA GLN A 107 1.95 -6.49 -27.09
C GLN A 107 1.62 -5.16 -27.79
N LYS A 108 1.42 -5.18 -29.12
CA LYS A 108 1.01 -4.00 -29.87
C LYS A 108 -0.37 -3.52 -29.43
N TRP A 109 -1.35 -4.41 -29.30
CA TRP A 109 -2.67 -4.07 -28.80
C TRP A 109 -2.60 -3.44 -27.39
N ALA A 110 -1.81 -4.01 -26.48
CA ALA A 110 -1.64 -3.48 -25.13
C ALA A 110 -0.99 -2.08 -25.11
N GLN A 111 -0.11 -1.77 -26.06
CA GLN A 111 0.44 -0.43 -26.23
C GLN A 111 -0.58 0.56 -26.81
N GLU A 112 -1.36 0.13 -27.79
CA GLU A 112 -2.37 0.97 -28.46
C GLU A 112 -3.50 1.36 -27.50
N ILE A 113 -3.98 0.44 -26.64
CA ILE A 113 -5.08 0.73 -25.71
C ILE A 113 -4.69 1.76 -24.62
N LEU A 114 -3.40 1.91 -24.32
CA LEU A 114 -2.92 2.96 -23.42
C LEU A 114 -3.06 4.38 -23.99
N SER A 115 -3.42 4.52 -25.25
CA SER A 115 -3.78 5.83 -25.86
C SER A 115 -5.26 6.18 -25.66
N ASP A 116 -6.09 5.25 -25.21
CA ASP A 116 -7.50 5.47 -24.87
C ASP A 116 -7.59 6.06 -23.44
N SER A 117 -7.93 7.35 -23.35
CA SER A 117 -8.06 8.05 -22.06
C SER A 117 -9.16 7.48 -21.17
N GLU A 118 -10.25 6.97 -21.76
CA GLU A 118 -11.35 6.34 -21.02
C GLU A 118 -10.89 4.98 -20.47
N PHE A 119 -10.07 4.22 -21.23
CA PHE A 119 -9.48 3.00 -20.72
C PHE A 119 -8.54 3.29 -19.53
N ILE A 120 -7.66 4.29 -19.64
CA ILE A 120 -6.75 4.68 -18.54
C ILE A 120 -7.53 5.07 -17.29
N LYS A 121 -8.58 5.87 -17.45
CA LYS A 121 -9.44 6.24 -16.31
C LYS A 121 -10.11 5.01 -15.70
N SER A 122 -10.70 4.15 -16.53
CA SER A 122 -11.39 2.94 -16.09
C SER A 122 -10.45 1.97 -15.37
N ILE A 123 -9.28 1.68 -15.95
CA ILE A 123 -8.32 0.74 -15.34
C ILE A 123 -7.79 1.27 -14.01
N ASN A 124 -7.46 2.56 -13.89
CA ASN A 124 -6.99 3.14 -12.64
C ASN A 124 -8.05 3.08 -11.54
N THR A 125 -9.31 3.43 -11.85
CA THR A 125 -10.40 3.34 -10.89
C THR A 125 -10.66 1.89 -10.47
N TYR A 126 -10.73 0.98 -11.46
CA TYR A 126 -11.04 -0.42 -11.18
C TYR A 126 -9.90 -1.12 -10.43
N LEU A 127 -8.64 -0.86 -10.76
CA LEU A 127 -7.51 -1.46 -10.03
C LEU A 127 -7.47 -0.97 -8.58
N ASN A 128 -7.70 0.31 -8.32
CA ASN A 128 -7.81 0.80 -6.95
C ASN A 128 -8.96 0.13 -6.19
N TYR A 129 -10.10 -0.11 -6.84
CA TYR A 129 -11.24 -0.80 -6.25
C TYR A 129 -10.95 -2.29 -5.97
N ALA A 130 -10.26 -2.97 -6.88
CA ALA A 130 -10.07 -4.42 -6.85
C ALA A 130 -8.83 -4.88 -6.06
N HIS A 131 -7.86 -3.99 -5.84
CA HIS A 131 -6.51 -4.35 -5.37
C HIS A 131 -6.53 -5.04 -4.00
N GLY A 132 -7.19 -4.47 -3.01
CA GLY A 132 -7.26 -5.07 -1.67
C GLY A 132 -7.95 -6.44 -1.67
N THR A 133 -9.04 -6.61 -2.43
CA THR A 133 -9.72 -7.91 -2.59
C THR A 133 -8.79 -8.94 -3.20
N HIS A 134 -8.02 -8.56 -4.24
CA HIS A 134 -7.05 -9.44 -4.89
C HIS A 134 -5.94 -9.88 -3.91
N VAL A 135 -5.39 -8.95 -3.14
CA VAL A 135 -4.38 -9.20 -2.09
C VAL A 135 -4.94 -10.13 -1.02
N ALA A 136 -6.17 -9.87 -0.54
CA ALA A 136 -6.83 -10.72 0.46
C ALA A 136 -7.00 -12.16 -0.03
N GLY A 137 -7.39 -12.35 -1.30
CA GLY A 137 -7.55 -13.68 -1.87
C GLY A 137 -6.25 -14.48 -1.95
N ILE A 138 -5.11 -13.81 -2.17
CA ILE A 138 -3.80 -14.48 -2.11
C ILE A 138 -3.49 -14.88 -0.66
N MET A 139 -3.64 -13.93 0.28
CA MET A 139 -3.31 -14.12 1.68
C MET A 139 -4.13 -15.21 2.36
N THR A 140 -5.41 -15.33 1.99
CA THR A 140 -6.35 -16.28 2.61
C THR A 140 -6.46 -17.61 1.88
N LYS A 141 -5.74 -17.80 0.78
CA LYS A 141 -5.84 -19.00 -0.06
C LYS A 141 -5.58 -20.27 0.75
N ASN A 142 -6.57 -21.18 0.78
CA ASN A 142 -6.57 -22.43 1.55
C ASN A 142 -6.53 -22.25 3.08
N LEU A 143 -6.85 -21.06 3.61
CA LEU A 143 -7.02 -20.83 5.05
C LEU A 143 -8.50 -20.85 5.41
N ASN A 144 -8.83 -21.50 6.56
CA ASN A 144 -10.20 -21.58 7.05
C ASN A 144 -10.32 -21.08 8.51
N ASP A 145 -9.21 -21.00 9.23
CA ASP A 145 -9.17 -20.67 10.65
C ASP A 145 -8.59 -19.26 10.91
N VAL A 146 -8.89 -18.33 10.00
CA VAL A 146 -8.46 -16.92 10.09
C VAL A 146 -9.64 -15.97 9.97
N LYS A 147 -9.49 -14.78 10.52
CA LYS A 147 -10.39 -13.65 10.31
C LYS A 147 -9.60 -12.45 9.79
N VAL A 148 -10.09 -11.88 8.69
CA VAL A 148 -9.43 -10.78 7.97
C VAL A 148 -10.03 -9.46 8.40
N ILE A 149 -9.21 -8.59 8.99
CA ILE A 149 -9.55 -7.20 9.31
C ILE A 149 -9.23 -6.36 8.07
N ASP A 150 -10.20 -5.57 7.63
CA ASP A 150 -10.06 -4.66 6.49
C ASP A 150 -9.56 -3.28 6.96
N ILE A 151 -8.37 -2.91 6.55
CA ILE A 151 -7.78 -1.59 6.81
C ILE A 151 -7.62 -0.84 5.51
N ARG A 152 -8.52 0.11 5.26
CA ARG A 152 -8.43 0.96 4.08
C ARG A 152 -7.54 2.16 4.34
N ILE A 153 -6.49 2.32 3.53
CA ILE A 153 -5.54 3.44 3.59
C ILE A 153 -5.42 4.18 2.25
N ILE A 154 -5.89 3.60 1.16
CA ILE A 154 -5.90 4.23 -0.15
C ILE A 154 -7.20 5.03 -0.28
N PRO A 155 -7.14 6.37 -0.44
CA PRO A 155 -8.34 7.18 -0.61
C PRO A 155 -9.04 6.86 -1.94
N GLY A 156 -10.36 6.77 -1.92
CA GLY A 156 -11.17 6.51 -3.13
C GLY A 156 -11.25 7.72 -4.08
N LYS A 157 -11.08 8.94 -3.58
CA LYS A 157 -11.00 10.21 -4.34
C LYS A 157 -9.96 11.10 -3.67
N GLU A 158 -9.34 12.00 -4.47
CA GLU A 158 -8.33 12.95 -3.96
C GLU A 158 -8.82 13.64 -2.68
N ASN A 159 -7.99 13.59 -1.65
CA ASN A 159 -8.31 14.14 -0.35
C ASN A 159 -8.16 15.66 -0.40
N ALA A 160 -9.27 16.40 -0.29
CA ALA A 160 -9.28 17.86 -0.31
C ALA A 160 -8.39 18.49 0.78
N GLU A 161 -8.18 17.78 1.90
CA GLU A 161 -7.30 18.26 3.00
C GLU A 161 -5.82 18.23 2.60
N GLU A 162 -5.39 17.25 1.81
CA GLU A 162 -4.01 17.16 1.32
C GLU A 162 -3.71 18.29 0.33
N GLU A 163 -4.67 18.63 -0.55
CA GLU A 163 -4.56 19.75 -1.46
C GLU A 163 -4.57 21.09 -0.70
N GLU A 164 -5.37 21.23 0.35
CA GLU A 164 -5.40 22.44 1.19
C GLU A 164 -4.10 22.59 2.00
N LEU A 165 -3.54 21.49 2.53
CA LEU A 165 -2.25 21.50 3.22
C LEU A 165 -1.12 21.89 2.26
N ARG A 166 -1.11 21.34 1.04
CA ARG A 166 -0.20 21.77 -0.02
C ARG A 166 -0.31 23.27 -0.29
N LYS A 167 -1.52 23.80 -0.43
CA LYS A 167 -1.76 25.25 -0.64
C LYS A 167 -1.25 26.09 0.53
N LYS A 168 -1.45 25.66 1.77
CA LYS A 168 -0.97 26.38 2.97
C LYS A 168 0.54 26.41 3.08
N VAL A 169 1.22 25.28 2.84
CA VAL A 169 2.70 25.20 2.80
C VAL A 169 3.24 26.10 1.70
N VAL A 170 2.62 26.05 0.53
CA VAL A 170 2.91 26.85 -0.64
C VAL A 170 2.78 28.36 -0.36
N THR A 171 1.69 28.78 0.25
CA THR A 171 1.45 30.21 0.56
C THR A 171 2.43 30.72 1.61
N ALA A 172 2.76 29.91 2.61
CA ALA A 172 3.72 30.30 3.66
C ALA A 172 5.17 30.46 3.14
N LEU A 173 5.51 29.83 2.00
CA LEU A 173 6.84 29.87 1.41
C LEU A 173 7.00 30.90 0.28
N ALA A 174 5.88 31.48 -0.23
CA ALA A 174 5.87 32.35 -1.42
C ALA A 174 6.48 33.75 -1.21
N ASP A 175 6.69 34.20 0.03
CA ASP A 175 7.13 35.57 0.33
C ASP A 175 8.66 35.76 0.42
N GLY A 176 9.48 34.77 0.03
CA GLY A 176 10.94 34.78 0.16
C GLY A 176 11.72 35.03 -1.15
N GLU A 177 12.89 35.66 -1.05
CA GLU A 177 13.91 35.71 -2.11
C GLU A 177 14.50 34.30 -2.37
N GLU A 178 15.25 34.08 -3.49
CA GLU A 178 15.83 32.78 -3.92
C GLU A 178 16.17 31.84 -2.77
N ILE A 179 16.01 30.51 -2.95
CA ILE A 179 16.23 29.51 -1.88
C ILE A 179 17.56 29.83 -1.21
N ASN A 180 17.48 30.60 -0.13
CA ASN A 180 18.62 30.86 0.74
C ASN A 180 18.62 29.78 1.84
N PHE A 181 19.65 29.74 2.65
CA PHE A 181 19.81 28.79 3.75
C PHE A 181 18.57 28.68 4.67
N ILE A 182 17.85 29.79 4.86
CA ILE A 182 16.63 29.86 5.71
C ILE A 182 15.47 29.16 4.99
N ALA A 183 15.27 29.40 3.69
CA ALA A 183 14.21 28.78 2.90
C ALA A 183 14.44 27.25 2.77
N GLU A 184 15.68 26.82 2.60
CA GLU A 184 16.04 25.39 2.60
C GLU A 184 15.73 24.74 3.96
N PHE A 185 16.07 25.39 5.06
CA PHE A 185 15.79 24.91 6.41
C PHE A 185 14.28 24.77 6.63
N ILE A 186 13.49 25.79 6.26
CA ILE A 186 12.02 25.79 6.37
C ILE A 186 11.42 24.67 5.50
N PHE A 187 11.93 24.49 4.28
CA PHE A 187 11.46 23.46 3.39
C PHE A 187 11.71 22.06 3.94
N LYS A 188 12.92 21.78 4.38
CA LYS A 188 13.26 20.49 5.04
C LYS A 188 12.43 20.26 6.31
N ALA A 189 12.15 21.30 7.08
CA ALA A 189 11.26 21.23 8.24
C ALA A 189 9.81 20.88 7.82
N GLY A 190 9.32 21.48 6.71
CA GLY A 190 8.02 21.16 6.11
C GLY A 190 7.93 19.70 5.67
N LEU A 191 8.95 19.19 4.97
CA LEU A 191 9.00 17.77 4.56
C LEU A 191 9.03 16.81 5.76
N LYS A 192 9.75 17.15 6.84
CA LYS A 192 9.71 16.37 8.09
C LYS A 192 8.32 16.37 8.72
N TYR A 193 7.65 17.52 8.73
CA TYR A 193 6.29 17.62 9.25
C TYR A 193 5.30 16.79 8.43
N MET A 194 5.40 16.81 7.10
CA MET A 194 4.60 15.95 6.21
C MET A 194 4.85 14.46 6.48
N ALA A 195 6.11 14.06 6.63
CA ALA A 195 6.47 12.69 6.99
C ALA A 195 5.88 12.26 8.34
N TYR A 196 5.93 13.13 9.33
CA TYR A 196 5.31 12.91 10.64
C TYR A 196 3.79 12.80 10.55
N GLN A 197 3.11 13.67 9.80
CA GLN A 197 1.64 13.61 9.65
C GLN A 197 1.20 12.33 8.93
N ASN A 198 1.93 11.91 7.88
CA ASN A 198 1.67 10.65 7.21
C ASN A 198 1.84 9.44 8.16
N ALA A 199 2.87 9.46 9.00
CA ALA A 199 3.11 8.40 9.96
C ALA A 199 2.05 8.29 11.07
N LYS A 200 1.28 9.35 11.34
CA LYS A 200 0.17 9.29 12.32
C LYS A 200 -0.91 8.28 11.92
N SER A 201 -1.26 8.22 10.65
CA SER A 201 -2.22 7.22 10.16
C SER A 201 -1.70 5.81 10.40
N PHE A 202 -0.43 5.56 10.10
CA PHE A 202 0.20 4.25 10.37
C PHE A 202 0.30 3.94 11.87
N ALA A 203 0.51 4.96 12.73
CA ALA A 203 0.50 4.78 14.18
C ALA A 203 -0.89 4.40 14.70
N ALA A 204 -1.94 5.04 14.19
CA ALA A 204 -3.31 4.70 14.51
C ALA A 204 -3.67 3.28 14.04
N ILE A 205 -3.28 2.90 12.81
CA ILE A 205 -3.44 1.55 12.28
C ILE A 205 -2.72 0.52 13.16
N ALA A 206 -1.45 0.75 13.49
CA ALA A 206 -0.67 -0.16 14.33
C ALA A 206 -1.32 -0.36 15.70
N SER A 207 -1.75 0.74 16.36
CA SER A 207 -2.44 0.68 17.63
C SER A 207 -3.77 -0.08 17.55
N TYR A 208 -4.54 0.15 16.49
CA TYR A 208 -5.79 -0.55 16.25
C TYR A 208 -5.56 -2.07 16.07
N LEU A 209 -4.59 -2.45 15.24
CA LEU A 209 -4.27 -3.86 15.00
C LEU A 209 -3.75 -4.59 16.26
N ASP A 210 -2.98 -3.90 17.09
CA ASP A 210 -2.52 -4.45 18.39
C ASP A 210 -3.71 -4.68 19.35
N GLN A 211 -4.67 -3.74 19.41
CA GLN A 211 -5.90 -3.88 20.20
C GLN A 211 -6.76 -5.05 19.72
N GLN A 212 -6.81 -5.29 18.40
CA GLN A 212 -7.55 -6.41 17.80
C GLN A 212 -6.76 -7.75 17.83
N ASN A 213 -5.62 -7.81 18.53
CA ASN A 213 -4.75 -8.99 18.60
C ASN A 213 -4.39 -9.55 17.22
N THR A 214 -4.08 -8.68 16.27
CA THR A 214 -3.72 -9.07 14.92
C THR A 214 -2.35 -9.71 14.89
N MET A 215 -2.24 -10.92 14.36
CA MET A 215 -0.97 -11.65 14.30
C MET A 215 -0.11 -11.21 13.12
N VAL A 216 -0.71 -11.05 11.95
CA VAL A 216 -0.04 -10.69 10.69
C VAL A 216 -0.84 -9.60 10.00
N ALA A 217 -0.16 -8.57 9.52
CA ALA A 217 -0.74 -7.51 8.72
C ALA A 217 0.04 -7.36 7.41
N ASN A 218 -0.63 -7.57 6.27
CA ASN A 218 -0.07 -7.33 4.95
C ASN A 218 -0.37 -5.90 4.51
N ALA A 219 0.64 -5.13 4.15
CA ALA A 219 0.50 -3.81 3.56
C ALA A 219 1.09 -3.81 2.14
N SER A 220 0.22 -4.01 1.15
CA SER A 220 0.58 -3.97 -0.27
C SER A 220 0.48 -2.56 -0.85
N VAL A 221 0.88 -1.58 -0.05
CA VAL A 221 0.87 -0.14 -0.36
C VAL A 221 2.24 0.46 -0.13
N GLY A 222 2.54 1.55 -0.82
CA GLY A 222 3.82 2.22 -0.59
C GLY A 222 4.01 3.49 -1.40
N MET A 223 5.04 4.26 -1.00
CA MET A 223 5.51 5.43 -1.71
C MET A 223 6.99 5.28 -1.98
N GLY A 224 7.36 5.26 -3.26
CA GLY A 224 8.75 5.25 -3.72
C GLY A 224 9.20 6.61 -4.24
N MET A 225 10.31 6.60 -4.99
CA MET A 225 10.94 7.82 -5.50
C MET A 225 10.01 8.62 -6.41
N ALA A 226 9.28 7.98 -7.32
CA ALA A 226 8.41 8.67 -8.29
C ALA A 226 7.30 9.47 -7.59
N GLN A 227 6.63 8.88 -6.59
CA GLN A 227 5.59 9.55 -5.81
C GLN A 227 6.18 10.70 -4.97
N ALA A 228 7.34 10.47 -4.34
CA ALA A 228 8.02 11.51 -3.56
C ALA A 228 8.46 12.69 -4.44
N GLN A 229 8.95 12.44 -5.66
CA GLN A 229 9.23 13.48 -6.65
C GLN A 229 7.98 14.27 -7.04
N GLY A 230 6.84 13.59 -7.23
CA GLY A 230 5.54 14.20 -7.49
C GLY A 230 5.06 15.14 -6.39
N ILE A 231 5.40 14.85 -5.13
CA ILE A 231 5.12 15.71 -3.98
C ILE A 231 6.08 16.91 -3.92
N VAL A 232 7.37 16.64 -4.09
CA VAL A 232 8.44 17.63 -3.89
C VAL A 232 8.54 18.63 -5.04
N SER A 233 8.40 18.18 -6.30
CA SER A 233 8.65 19.01 -7.48
C SER A 233 7.75 20.25 -7.59
N PRO A 234 6.43 20.18 -7.36
CA PRO A 234 5.57 21.36 -7.36
C PRO A 234 5.95 22.38 -6.30
N ILE A 235 6.32 21.91 -5.10
CA ILE A 235 6.72 22.79 -3.98
C ILE A 235 8.04 23.49 -4.33
N LEU A 236 9.02 22.74 -4.87
CA LEU A 236 10.30 23.34 -5.32
C LEU A 236 10.09 24.35 -6.46
N THR A 237 9.20 24.05 -7.42
CA THR A 237 8.88 24.98 -8.52
C THR A 237 8.35 26.30 -7.97
N LEU A 238 7.51 26.23 -6.95
CA LEU A 238 6.98 27.45 -6.33
C LEU A 238 8.05 28.22 -5.57
N LEU A 239 8.88 27.53 -4.76
CA LEU A 239 10.01 28.12 -4.05
C LEU A 239 11.00 28.79 -5.02
N ASN A 240 11.16 28.24 -6.21
CA ASN A 240 11.96 28.79 -7.31
C ASN A 240 11.22 29.85 -8.14
N ARG A 241 10.12 30.42 -7.63
CA ARG A 241 9.29 31.46 -8.30
C ARG A 241 8.81 31.04 -9.69
N GLY A 242 8.35 29.79 -9.81
CA GLY A 242 7.84 29.23 -11.05
C GLY A 242 8.92 28.70 -12.02
N LYS A 243 10.22 28.78 -11.66
CA LYS A 243 11.27 28.11 -12.42
C LYS A 243 11.31 26.64 -12.07
N ALA A 244 11.37 25.78 -13.09
CA ALA A 244 11.50 24.34 -12.88
C ALA A 244 12.79 24.01 -12.10
N PRO A 245 12.73 23.21 -11.01
CA PRO A 245 13.90 22.74 -10.30
C PRO A 245 14.71 21.77 -11.18
N SER A 246 16.00 21.60 -10.90
CA SER A 246 16.79 20.56 -11.55
C SER A 246 16.36 19.19 -11.05
N ILE A 247 16.58 18.15 -11.87
CA ILE A 247 16.26 16.77 -11.49
C ILE A 247 17.07 16.34 -10.24
N ASP A 248 18.30 16.83 -10.10
CA ASP A 248 19.14 16.54 -8.93
C ASP A 248 18.57 17.14 -7.64
N GLN A 249 18.03 18.37 -7.71
CA GLN A 249 17.32 18.97 -6.58
C GLN A 249 16.06 18.20 -6.22
N ILE A 250 15.26 17.79 -7.21
CA ILE A 250 14.05 16.99 -6.97
C ILE A 250 14.43 15.68 -6.29
N ASN A 251 15.44 14.98 -6.80
CA ASN A 251 15.93 13.70 -6.26
C ASN A 251 16.45 13.83 -4.83
N GLU A 252 17.22 14.88 -4.55
CA GLU A 252 17.76 15.14 -3.20
C GLU A 252 16.63 15.28 -2.17
N TYR A 253 15.67 16.14 -2.45
CA TYR A 253 14.59 16.40 -1.50
C TYR A 253 13.57 15.27 -1.44
N ALA A 254 13.30 14.56 -2.53
CA ALA A 254 12.47 13.36 -2.53
C ALA A 254 13.11 12.26 -1.67
N ASN A 255 14.40 12.02 -1.83
CA ASN A 255 15.14 11.05 -1.02
C ASN A 255 15.20 11.47 0.47
N PHE A 256 15.36 12.77 0.74
CA PHE A 256 15.27 13.30 2.10
C PHE A 256 13.89 13.02 2.71
N PHE A 257 12.82 13.30 1.98
CA PHE A 257 11.42 13.07 2.43
C PHE A 257 11.19 11.58 2.73
N LEU A 258 11.58 10.67 1.82
CA LEU A 258 11.46 9.23 2.02
C LEU A 258 12.22 8.76 3.26
N LYS A 259 13.47 9.21 3.47
CA LYS A 259 14.23 8.87 4.67
C LYS A 259 13.59 9.35 5.97
N GLN A 260 12.99 10.55 5.96
CA GLN A 260 12.23 11.03 7.12
C GLN A 260 10.97 10.18 7.33
N SER A 261 10.26 9.82 6.26
CA SER A 261 9.08 8.95 6.33
C SER A 261 9.39 7.57 6.90
N VAL A 262 10.52 6.95 6.52
CA VAL A 262 10.99 5.68 7.13
C VAL A 262 11.20 5.85 8.63
N MET A 263 11.84 6.95 9.06
CA MET A 263 12.12 7.18 10.48
C MET A 263 10.83 7.35 11.30
N GLU A 264 9.85 8.09 10.78
CA GLU A 264 8.60 8.32 11.49
C GLU A 264 7.69 7.08 11.46
N GLN A 265 7.60 6.37 10.33
CA GLN A 265 6.84 5.13 10.25
C GLN A 265 7.44 4.00 11.10
N LYS A 266 8.77 3.97 11.26
CA LYS A 266 9.41 3.05 12.21
C LYS A 266 8.87 3.23 13.64
N LYS A 267 8.68 4.46 14.08
CA LYS A 267 8.07 4.76 15.39
C LYS A 267 6.60 4.31 15.44
N ALA A 268 5.88 4.51 14.33
CA ALA A 268 4.47 4.14 14.21
C ALA A 268 4.27 2.61 14.36
N PHE A 269 4.99 1.81 13.59
CA PHE A 269 4.86 0.34 13.64
C PHE A 269 5.42 -0.29 14.92
N ALA A 270 6.30 0.41 15.64
CA ALA A 270 6.76 -0.04 16.96
C ALA A 270 5.65 -0.06 18.03
N ASN A 271 4.49 0.56 17.77
CA ASN A 271 3.33 0.52 18.67
C ASN A 271 2.58 -0.82 18.64
N ALA A 272 2.85 -1.69 17.66
CA ALA A 272 2.25 -3.03 17.56
C ALA A 272 3.35 -4.11 17.54
N PRO A 273 4.05 -4.34 18.65
CA PRO A 273 5.20 -5.26 18.70
C PRO A 273 4.83 -6.72 18.49
N ASN A 274 3.55 -7.09 18.68
CA ASN A 274 3.05 -8.46 18.54
C ASN A 274 2.49 -8.74 17.14
N THR A 275 2.32 -7.74 16.29
CA THR A 275 1.88 -7.89 14.90
C THR A 275 3.09 -7.99 13.97
N LEU A 276 3.16 -9.05 13.16
CA LEU A 276 4.14 -9.15 12.08
C LEU A 276 3.63 -8.36 10.87
N PHE A 277 4.36 -7.34 10.44
CA PHE A 277 4.04 -6.54 9.27
C PHE A 277 4.79 -7.04 8.04
N ILE A 278 4.05 -7.32 6.96
CA ILE A 278 4.58 -7.74 5.67
C ILE A 278 4.36 -6.60 4.67
N PHE A 279 5.44 -6.12 4.06
CA PHE A 279 5.41 -4.97 3.15
C PHE A 279 5.82 -5.35 1.73
N ALA A 280 5.08 -4.87 0.74
CA ALA A 280 5.50 -4.92 -0.66
C ALA A 280 6.68 -3.97 -0.89
N SER A 281 7.78 -4.45 -1.52
CA SER A 281 9.03 -3.70 -1.65
C SER A 281 8.96 -2.51 -2.62
N GLY A 282 7.97 -2.47 -3.53
CA GLY A 282 7.80 -1.45 -4.57
C GLY A 282 8.07 -1.99 -5.97
N ASN A 283 7.58 -1.27 -6.99
CA ASN A 283 7.53 -1.72 -8.39
C ASN A 283 8.31 -0.81 -9.36
N ASP A 284 9.33 -0.10 -8.86
CA ASP A 284 10.11 0.88 -9.65
C ASP A 284 11.41 0.29 -10.21
N GLY A 285 11.74 -0.98 -9.89
CA GLY A 285 13.01 -1.63 -10.25
C GLY A 285 14.22 -0.98 -9.59
N MET A 286 14.03 -0.34 -8.44
CA MET A 286 15.04 0.47 -7.76
C MET A 286 15.67 -0.24 -6.56
N ASP A 287 16.89 0.20 -6.22
CA ASP A 287 17.60 -0.23 -5.02
C ASP A 287 17.10 0.55 -3.80
N ASN A 288 16.32 -0.12 -2.94
CA ASN A 288 15.77 0.46 -1.71
C ASN A 288 16.85 0.78 -0.65
N ASP A 289 18.07 0.25 -0.78
CA ASP A 289 19.18 0.62 0.09
C ASP A 289 19.67 2.04 -0.22
N GLN A 290 19.51 2.50 -1.47
CA GLN A 290 19.87 3.84 -1.93
C GLN A 290 18.69 4.81 -1.87
N SER A 291 17.53 4.38 -2.38
CA SER A 291 16.30 5.14 -2.45
C SER A 291 15.17 4.38 -1.76
N PRO A 292 14.89 4.66 -0.48
CA PRO A 292 13.94 3.86 0.27
C PRO A 292 12.51 3.97 -0.28
N THR A 293 11.77 2.86 -0.19
CA THR A 293 10.32 2.81 -0.36
C THR A 293 9.67 2.68 1.01
N VAL A 294 8.64 3.45 1.30
CA VAL A 294 7.91 3.38 2.57
C VAL A 294 6.55 2.72 2.38
N PRO A 295 6.12 1.80 3.29
CA PRO A 295 6.79 1.38 4.52
C PRO A 295 7.89 0.31 4.35
N ALA A 296 8.09 -0.23 3.15
CA ALA A 296 8.95 -1.39 2.88
C ALA A 296 10.38 -1.28 3.47
N SER A 297 10.94 -0.07 3.55
CA SER A 297 12.27 0.17 4.11
C SER A 297 12.28 0.36 5.63
N VAL A 298 11.14 0.21 6.32
CA VAL A 298 11.08 0.20 7.78
C VAL A 298 11.72 -1.09 8.30
N ARG A 299 12.62 -0.98 9.26
CA ARG A 299 13.33 -2.11 9.87
C ARG A 299 13.05 -2.21 11.36
N LEU A 300 12.24 -3.20 11.71
CA LEU A 300 11.93 -3.66 13.07
C LEU A 300 12.05 -5.19 13.11
N ASP A 301 12.05 -5.77 14.29
CA ASP A 301 12.12 -7.23 14.43
C ASP A 301 10.83 -7.93 13.95
N ASN A 302 9.74 -7.18 13.86
CA ASN A 302 8.42 -7.61 13.39
C ASN A 302 8.05 -7.04 12.02
N THR A 303 9.02 -6.76 11.14
CA THR A 303 8.75 -6.31 9.76
C THR A 303 9.50 -7.16 8.74
N ILE A 304 8.83 -7.52 7.63
CA ILE A 304 9.41 -8.22 6.47
C ILE A 304 9.07 -7.42 5.21
N SER A 305 10.07 -7.14 4.37
CA SER A 305 9.90 -6.53 3.06
C SER A 305 10.03 -7.59 1.98
N VAL A 306 9.07 -7.63 1.05
CA VAL A 306 8.91 -8.70 0.05
C VAL A 306 9.03 -8.14 -1.36
N GLY A 307 10.01 -8.65 -2.10
CA GLY A 307 10.17 -8.42 -3.53
C GLY A 307 9.37 -9.43 -4.36
N ALA A 308 9.13 -9.08 -5.63
CA ALA A 308 8.48 -9.96 -6.59
C ALA A 308 9.49 -10.80 -7.36
N SER A 309 9.26 -12.11 -7.42
CA SER A 309 10.00 -13.01 -8.31
C SER A 309 9.20 -13.33 -9.57
N ILE A 310 9.96 -13.66 -10.63
CA ILE A 310 9.45 -14.19 -11.88
C ILE A 310 10.03 -15.60 -12.08
N GLY A 311 9.15 -16.58 -12.32
CA GLY A 311 9.58 -17.98 -12.31
C GLY A 311 10.13 -18.39 -10.93
N ASN A 312 11.11 -19.28 -10.92
CA ASN A 312 11.56 -19.92 -9.67
C ASN A 312 12.78 -19.26 -9.02
N ARG A 313 13.46 -18.31 -9.65
CA ARG A 313 14.77 -17.82 -9.15
C ARG A 313 15.10 -16.37 -9.46
N ASP A 314 14.47 -15.74 -10.44
CA ASP A 314 14.82 -14.39 -10.87
C ASP A 314 13.90 -13.37 -10.21
N SER A 315 14.42 -12.19 -9.89
CA SER A 315 13.59 -11.06 -9.50
C SER A 315 12.83 -10.54 -10.72
N ALA A 316 11.57 -10.16 -10.54
CA ALA A 316 10.81 -9.50 -11.59
C ALA A 316 11.48 -8.16 -11.94
N PRO A 317 11.54 -7.78 -13.25
CA PRO A 317 12.27 -6.57 -13.68
C PRO A 317 11.79 -5.28 -13.02
N PHE A 318 10.52 -5.23 -12.61
CA PHE A 318 9.93 -4.09 -11.91
C PHE A 318 10.17 -4.13 -10.40
N SER A 319 10.52 -5.29 -9.82
CA SER A 319 10.64 -5.41 -8.37
C SER A 319 11.75 -4.54 -7.83
N ASN A 320 11.44 -3.75 -6.80
CA ASN A 320 12.47 -3.13 -6.01
C ASN A 320 13.28 -4.22 -5.29
N TYR A 321 14.55 -3.90 -5.04
CA TYR A 321 15.52 -4.78 -4.40
C TYR A 321 16.38 -4.00 -3.40
N GLY A 322 17.27 -4.67 -2.72
CA GLY A 322 18.21 -4.09 -1.75
C GLY A 322 18.67 -5.17 -0.78
N ALA A 323 19.97 -5.27 -0.59
CA ALA A 323 20.56 -6.31 0.26
C ALA A 323 20.23 -6.14 1.74
N LEU A 324 19.90 -4.91 2.16
CA LEU A 324 19.55 -4.56 3.54
C LEU A 324 18.06 -4.27 3.71
N SER A 325 17.36 -3.92 2.62
CA SER A 325 15.99 -3.39 2.65
C SER A 325 14.92 -4.36 2.11
N VAL A 326 15.30 -5.43 1.40
CA VAL A 326 14.37 -6.48 0.95
C VAL A 326 14.80 -7.82 1.55
N ASP A 327 13.92 -8.45 2.30
CA ASP A 327 14.25 -9.67 3.07
C ASP A 327 14.09 -10.94 2.25
N VAL A 328 13.04 -11.01 1.42
CA VAL A 328 12.65 -12.22 0.68
C VAL A 328 11.96 -11.84 -0.63
N PHE A 329 11.98 -12.75 -1.59
CA PHE A 329 11.22 -12.66 -2.83
C PHE A 329 10.19 -13.77 -2.89
N ALA A 330 8.96 -13.43 -3.33
CA ALA A 330 7.87 -14.36 -3.54
C ALA A 330 7.27 -14.20 -4.94
N PRO A 331 6.49 -15.16 -5.46
CA PRO A 331 5.86 -15.06 -6.79
C PRO A 331 5.04 -13.77 -6.92
N GLY A 332 5.32 -12.96 -7.95
CA GLY A 332 4.67 -11.66 -8.15
C GLY A 332 4.33 -11.34 -9.61
N VAL A 333 4.37 -12.31 -10.52
CA VAL A 333 4.05 -12.10 -11.94
C VAL A 333 2.93 -13.02 -12.38
N GLY A 334 1.85 -12.44 -12.91
CA GLY A 334 0.69 -13.19 -13.43
C GLY A 334 -0.05 -13.95 -12.33
N ILE A 335 -0.16 -13.38 -11.15
CA ILE A 335 -0.80 -14.02 -10.01
C ILE A 335 -2.31 -13.92 -10.15
N LEU A 336 -2.96 -15.07 -10.32
CA LEU A 336 -4.41 -15.18 -10.36
C LEU A 336 -4.98 -15.18 -8.94
N SER A 337 -5.91 -14.28 -8.68
CA SER A 337 -6.65 -14.18 -7.42
C SER A 337 -8.02 -13.58 -7.64
N ILE A 338 -8.83 -13.60 -6.59
CA ILE A 338 -10.19 -13.06 -6.59
C ILE A 338 -10.21 -11.54 -6.81
N ALA A 339 -11.29 -11.06 -7.36
CA ALA A 339 -11.58 -9.64 -7.56
C ALA A 339 -13.05 -9.36 -7.26
N PRO A 340 -13.44 -8.12 -6.93
CA PRO A 340 -14.81 -7.81 -6.55
C PRO A 340 -15.87 -8.34 -7.51
N MET A 341 -17.06 -8.61 -6.97
CA MET A 341 -18.20 -9.17 -7.68
C MET A 341 -17.95 -10.59 -8.21
N ASP A 342 -17.31 -11.44 -7.40
CA ASP A 342 -16.98 -12.84 -7.71
C ASP A 342 -16.18 -13.03 -9.02
N ARG A 343 -15.33 -12.06 -9.37
CA ARG A 343 -14.41 -12.16 -10.51
C ARG A 343 -13.04 -12.68 -10.08
N GLU A 344 -12.23 -13.00 -11.09
CA GLU A 344 -10.80 -13.29 -10.94
C GLU A 344 -9.99 -12.38 -11.87
N LEU A 345 -8.79 -11.99 -11.42
CA LEU A 345 -7.82 -11.23 -12.20
C LEU A 345 -6.42 -11.82 -12.05
N ALA A 346 -5.62 -11.74 -13.12
CA ALA A 346 -4.19 -12.00 -13.06
C ALA A 346 -3.45 -10.67 -12.96
N MET A 347 -2.83 -10.39 -11.82
CA MET A 347 -2.10 -9.16 -11.58
C MET A 347 -0.60 -9.44 -11.35
N SER A 348 0.24 -8.41 -11.58
CA SER A 348 1.69 -8.51 -11.35
C SER A 348 2.16 -7.34 -10.51
N GLY A 349 2.95 -7.62 -9.48
CA GLY A 349 3.49 -6.61 -8.57
C GLY A 349 4.09 -7.23 -7.30
N THR A 350 4.86 -6.44 -6.58
CA THR A 350 5.27 -6.79 -5.22
C THR A 350 4.08 -6.85 -4.26
N SER A 351 2.99 -6.16 -4.60
CA SER A 351 1.70 -6.24 -3.91
C SER A 351 1.07 -7.64 -3.96
N GLN A 352 1.35 -8.40 -5.02
CA GLN A 352 0.92 -9.79 -5.16
C GLN A 352 1.91 -10.77 -4.52
N ALA A 353 3.17 -10.37 -4.40
CA ALA A 353 4.21 -11.18 -3.75
C ALA A 353 4.12 -11.14 -2.21
N ALA A 354 3.85 -9.97 -1.62
CA ALA A 354 3.78 -9.80 -0.17
C ALA A 354 2.77 -10.73 0.52
N PRO A 355 1.52 -10.88 0.04
CA PRO A 355 0.53 -11.75 0.69
C PRO A 355 0.82 -13.26 0.59
N TYR A 356 1.79 -13.71 -0.22
CA TYR A 356 2.29 -15.09 -0.14
C TYR A 356 3.17 -15.36 1.08
N VAL A 357 3.74 -14.30 1.66
CA VAL A 357 4.61 -14.38 2.83
C VAL A 357 3.81 -14.15 4.11
N ALA A 358 2.71 -13.41 3.99
CA ALA A 358 1.79 -13.13 5.06
C ALA A 358 0.91 -14.35 5.39
#